data_8f3cd5a377342797adc45586a81150aa
#
_entry.id   8f3cd5a377342797adc45586a81150aa
#
_cell.length_a   1.000
_cell.length_b   1.000
_cell.length_c   1.000
_cell.angle_alpha   90.00
_cell.angle_beta   90.00
_cell.angle_gamma   90.00
#
_symmetry.space_group_name_H-M   'P 1'
#
loop_
_entity.id
_entity.type
_entity.pdbx_description
1 polymer ?
#
loop_
_entity_poly.entity_id
_entity_poly.type
_entity_poly.pdbx_seq_one_letter_code
_entity_poly.pdbx_strand_id
1 'polypeptide(L)'
;MSNVRYTGHTTKGEPALRASVPMLYRRFEQLIDIFREAPTPAPPGTVWAFYLYYLRQVWPVFAALLVVGLIAALIEVSLFSYLSTLIDLTQGTPNTDFFKVHSGELIWMAVVALIIRPVFFGLHDLLVHQTLSPSMTSMIRWQNHSYVLKQSLNFFQNDFAGRIAQRIMQTGNSLRDSAVQAVDALWHVLIYAISSLVLFAEADWRLMIPLLTWILCYIGALYYFVPRVKERSVVSSDARSKLMGRIVDGYTNITTLKLFAHTNFEQQYAREAIIEQTEKTRLASRVVTSMDVAITSLNGLLIVSTSGLALWLWSQSLISVGAIALATGLVIRIVNMSGWIMWVVNGIFENIGMVQDGLETIAQPVAVTDRDQAPRLIVNRGEVRFEHVDFHYGKRSGIISDLNLVIEPGEKIGLIGPSGAGKSTLVNLLLRLYDLQGGRILIDNQNIAEVTQESLREQIGMITQDTSLLHRSIRDNLLYGKPDATDEELWEAVRKARADEFIPLLSDAQGRTGFDAHVGERGVKLSGGQRQRIAIARVLLKNAPILIMDEATSALDSEVEAAIQESLETLMQGKTVIAIAHRLSTIARMDRLVVLENGHIAETGTHNELLAKGGLYSRLWQHQTGGFVGID
;
A
#
# COMPACT_ATOMS: atom_id res chain seq x y z
N MET A 1 -2.03 25.09 -9.74
CA MET A 1 -1.22 24.09 -10.45
C MET A 1 0.14 24.70 -10.73
N SER A 2 1.07 24.61 -9.81
CA SER A 2 2.45 25.02 -10.01
C SER A 2 3.29 23.76 -10.13
N ASN A 3 3.91 23.55 -11.30
CA ASN A 3 4.87 22.50 -11.55
C ASN A 3 6.09 22.69 -10.66
N VAL A 4 6.07 22.12 -9.48
CA VAL A 4 7.30 21.93 -8.70
C VAL A 4 8.06 20.82 -9.39
N ARG A 5 9.04 21.19 -10.22
CA ARG A 5 10.04 20.27 -10.73
C ARG A 5 10.91 19.87 -9.55
N TYR A 6 10.65 18.72 -8.96
CA TYR A 6 11.64 18.03 -8.15
C TYR A 6 12.82 17.71 -9.09
N THR A 7 13.89 18.48 -8.99
CA THR A 7 15.20 18.08 -9.53
C THR A 7 15.75 17.01 -8.58
N GLY A 8 15.18 15.79 -8.69
CA GLY A 8 15.78 14.63 -8.05
C GLY A 8 17.20 14.46 -8.57
N HIS A 9 18.14 14.29 -7.66
CA HIS A 9 19.48 13.83 -7.99
C HIS A 9 19.36 12.55 -8.82
N THR A 10 19.46 12.69 -10.13
CA THR A 10 19.59 11.54 -11.03
C THR A 10 20.90 10.86 -10.66
N THR A 11 20.79 9.66 -10.10
CA THR A 11 21.95 8.78 -9.94
C THR A 11 22.62 8.64 -11.31
N LYS A 12 23.91 8.95 -11.40
CA LYS A 12 24.72 8.99 -12.63
C LYS A 12 24.72 7.68 -13.48
N GLY A 13 23.90 6.69 -13.14
CA GLY A 13 23.75 5.41 -13.85
C GLY A 13 22.47 5.24 -14.69
N GLU A 14 21.44 6.09 -14.51
CA GLU A 14 20.16 5.90 -15.22
C GLU A 14 20.18 6.11 -16.74
N PRO A 15 20.95 7.07 -17.33
CA PRO A 15 20.94 7.25 -18.78
C PRO A 15 21.54 6.07 -19.55
N ALA A 16 22.51 5.36 -18.99
CA ALA A 16 23.20 4.25 -19.66
C ALA A 16 22.33 2.97 -19.74
N LEU A 17 21.53 2.68 -18.73
CA LEU A 17 20.59 1.55 -18.71
C LEU A 17 19.41 1.77 -19.68
N ARG A 18 18.91 2.99 -19.81
CA ARG A 18 17.83 3.33 -20.75
C ARG A 18 18.23 3.26 -22.23
N ALA A 19 19.52 3.47 -22.55
CA ALA A 19 20.02 3.42 -23.91
C ALA A 19 20.17 2.00 -24.46
N SER A 20 20.19 0.95 -23.63
CA SER A 20 20.39 -0.44 -24.02
C SER A 20 19.09 -1.24 -24.23
N VAL A 21 17.91 -0.67 -23.91
CA VAL A 21 16.62 -1.38 -24.06
C VAL A 21 16.19 -1.34 -25.53
N PRO A 22 15.92 -2.51 -26.19
CA PRO A 22 15.40 -2.53 -27.54
C PRO A 22 14.13 -1.69 -27.69
N MET A 23 14.01 -0.95 -28.80
CA MET A 23 12.89 -0.02 -29.07
C MET A 23 11.51 -0.71 -28.94
N LEU A 24 11.44 -2.01 -29.26
CA LEU A 24 10.23 -2.80 -29.15
C LEU A 24 9.72 -2.86 -27.71
N TYR A 25 10.55 -3.26 -26.73
CA TYR A 25 10.15 -3.34 -25.31
C TYR A 25 9.71 -1.98 -24.79
N ARG A 26 10.47 -0.93 -25.08
CA ARG A 26 10.15 0.44 -24.64
C ARG A 26 8.77 0.92 -25.11
N ARG A 27 8.34 0.53 -26.32
CA ARG A 27 6.98 0.87 -26.81
C ARG A 27 5.88 0.21 -25.97
N PHE A 28 6.06 -1.06 -25.60
CA PHE A 28 5.10 -1.78 -24.76
C PHE A 28 5.09 -1.29 -23.32
N GLU A 29 6.26 -0.97 -22.74
CA GLU A 29 6.39 -0.40 -21.40
C GLU A 29 5.69 0.95 -21.25
N GLN A 30 5.58 1.73 -22.32
CA GLN A 30 4.97 3.07 -22.34
C GLN A 30 3.47 3.07 -22.66
N LEU A 31 2.83 1.93 -22.91
CA LEU A 31 1.38 1.85 -23.19
C LEU A 31 0.50 2.26 -22.00
N ILE A 32 1.00 2.12 -20.79
CA ILE A 32 0.29 2.52 -19.56
C ILE A 32 1.15 3.54 -18.82
N ASP A 33 0.57 4.72 -18.57
CA ASP A 33 1.19 5.73 -17.70
C ASP A 33 1.01 5.31 -16.23
N ILE A 34 2.14 5.03 -15.57
CA ILE A 34 2.19 4.58 -14.19
C ILE A 34 1.80 5.68 -13.18
N PHE A 35 1.96 6.95 -13.54
CA PHE A 35 1.63 8.11 -12.71
C PHE A 35 0.30 8.78 -13.10
N ARG A 36 -0.52 8.07 -13.87
CA ARG A 36 -1.84 8.55 -14.26
C ARG A 36 -2.66 8.97 -13.04
N GLU A 37 -3.28 10.15 -13.11
CA GLU A 37 -4.18 10.63 -12.08
C GLU A 37 -5.42 9.72 -11.95
N ALA A 38 -5.88 9.57 -10.72
CA ALA A 38 -7.07 8.78 -10.42
C ALA A 38 -8.33 9.43 -11.04
N PRO A 39 -9.21 8.68 -11.71
CA PRO A 39 -10.42 9.23 -12.33
C PRO A 39 -11.42 9.84 -11.33
N THR A 40 -11.40 9.37 -10.08
CA THR A 40 -12.26 9.87 -9.00
C THR A 40 -11.43 10.17 -7.76
N PRO A 41 -11.87 11.13 -6.91
CA PRO A 41 -11.15 11.48 -5.68
C PRO A 41 -10.97 10.32 -4.70
N ALA A 42 -11.92 9.37 -4.69
CA ALA A 42 -11.89 8.18 -3.84
C ALA A 42 -12.07 6.91 -4.67
N PRO A 43 -11.36 5.81 -4.34
CA PRO A 43 -11.57 4.51 -4.97
C PRO A 43 -12.94 3.92 -4.53
N PRO A 44 -13.59 3.11 -5.40
CA PRO A 44 -14.86 2.48 -5.06
C PRO A 44 -14.74 1.49 -3.89
N GLY A 45 -15.77 1.43 -3.03
CA GLY A 45 -15.79 0.59 -1.82
C GLY A 45 -16.22 -0.86 -2.04
N THR A 46 -16.63 -1.28 -3.26
CA THR A 46 -17.00 -2.67 -3.54
C THR A 46 -16.00 -3.33 -4.47
N VAL A 47 -15.75 -4.63 -4.27
CA VAL A 47 -14.74 -5.39 -5.02
C VAL A 47 -14.95 -5.25 -6.54
N TRP A 48 -16.17 -5.48 -7.04
CA TRP A 48 -16.44 -5.40 -8.48
C TRP A 48 -16.29 -4.00 -9.06
N ALA A 49 -16.75 -2.98 -8.35
CA ALA A 49 -16.57 -1.59 -8.80
C ALA A 49 -15.08 -1.21 -8.80
N PHE A 50 -14.30 -1.72 -7.84
CA PHE A 50 -12.87 -1.50 -7.74
C PHE A 50 -12.11 -2.16 -8.92
N TYR A 51 -12.46 -3.40 -9.28
CA TYR A 51 -11.93 -4.04 -10.49
C TYR A 51 -12.26 -3.23 -11.76
N LEU A 52 -13.53 -2.87 -11.94
CA LEU A 52 -13.97 -2.11 -13.12
C LEU A 52 -13.31 -0.73 -13.19
N TYR A 53 -13.07 -0.09 -12.05
CA TYR A 53 -12.40 1.20 -11.97
C TYR A 53 -11.00 1.16 -12.57
N TYR A 54 -10.21 0.13 -12.26
CA TYR A 54 -8.86 -0.01 -12.82
C TYR A 54 -8.88 -0.59 -14.24
N LEU A 55 -9.71 -1.59 -14.52
CA LEU A 55 -9.81 -2.19 -15.85
C LEU A 55 -10.22 -1.20 -16.92
N ARG A 56 -11.14 -0.27 -16.60
CA ARG A 56 -11.53 0.80 -17.51
C ARG A 56 -10.37 1.73 -17.89
N GLN A 57 -9.38 1.88 -17.05
CA GLN A 57 -8.22 2.73 -17.35
C GLN A 57 -7.26 2.08 -18.34
N VAL A 58 -7.26 0.75 -18.43
CA VAL A 58 -6.33 -0.05 -19.25
C VAL A 58 -7.05 -0.97 -20.25
N TRP A 59 -8.36 -0.74 -20.50
CA TRP A 59 -9.18 -1.59 -21.35
C TRP A 59 -8.62 -1.84 -22.75
N PRO A 60 -7.92 -0.87 -23.43
CA PRO A 60 -7.40 -1.14 -24.77
C PRO A 60 -6.33 -2.24 -24.78
N VAL A 61 -5.54 -2.32 -23.70
CA VAL A 61 -4.51 -3.37 -23.54
C VAL A 61 -5.17 -4.74 -23.34
N PHE A 62 -6.23 -4.81 -22.51
CA PHE A 62 -7.00 -6.05 -22.34
C PHE A 62 -7.72 -6.47 -23.61
N ALA A 63 -8.25 -5.53 -24.40
CA ALA A 63 -8.85 -5.82 -25.71
C ALA A 63 -7.80 -6.39 -26.67
N ALA A 64 -6.61 -5.80 -26.73
CA ALA A 64 -5.49 -6.34 -27.51
C ALA A 64 -5.08 -7.74 -27.04
N LEU A 65 -5.03 -7.99 -25.72
CA LEU A 65 -4.73 -9.30 -25.14
C LEU A 65 -5.76 -10.35 -25.55
N LEU A 66 -7.07 -10.02 -25.54
CA LEU A 66 -8.14 -10.91 -26.00
C LEU A 66 -7.99 -11.28 -27.48
N VAL A 67 -7.68 -10.30 -28.34
CA VAL A 67 -7.50 -10.53 -29.78
C VAL A 67 -6.26 -11.39 -30.06
N VAL A 68 -5.13 -11.03 -29.44
CA VAL A 68 -3.88 -11.78 -29.60
C VAL A 68 -4.01 -13.19 -29.02
N GLY A 69 -4.65 -13.34 -27.85
CA GLY A 69 -4.94 -14.62 -27.23
C GLY A 69 -5.86 -15.51 -28.08
N LEU A 70 -6.89 -14.92 -28.73
CA LEU A 70 -7.73 -15.64 -29.68
C LEU A 70 -6.91 -16.23 -30.85
N ILE A 71 -6.08 -15.39 -31.48
CA ILE A 71 -5.27 -15.83 -32.62
C ILE A 71 -4.25 -16.88 -32.16
N ALA A 72 -3.58 -16.68 -31.02
CA ALA A 72 -2.63 -17.64 -30.47
C ALA A 72 -3.29 -19.01 -30.19
N ALA A 73 -4.49 -19.02 -29.59
CA ALA A 73 -5.21 -20.25 -29.31
C ALA A 73 -5.66 -20.97 -30.61
N LEU A 74 -6.15 -20.24 -31.60
CA LEU A 74 -6.54 -20.82 -32.91
C LEU A 74 -5.33 -21.40 -33.65
N ILE A 75 -4.16 -20.74 -33.57
CA ILE A 75 -2.92 -21.27 -34.14
C ILE A 75 -2.54 -22.59 -33.44
N GLU A 76 -2.62 -22.67 -32.12
CA GLU A 76 -2.33 -23.92 -31.40
C GLU A 76 -3.29 -25.04 -31.75
N VAL A 77 -4.58 -24.75 -31.87
CA VAL A 77 -5.56 -25.77 -32.28
C VAL A 77 -5.30 -26.24 -33.73
N SER A 78 -4.90 -25.34 -34.64
CA SER A 78 -4.58 -25.69 -36.03
C SER A 78 -3.41 -26.67 -36.16
N LEU A 79 -2.47 -26.68 -35.21
CA LEU A 79 -1.37 -27.65 -35.22
C LEU A 79 -1.84 -29.10 -35.07
N PHE A 80 -2.93 -29.34 -34.32
CA PHE A 80 -3.53 -30.67 -34.21
C PHE A 80 -4.25 -31.07 -35.51
N SER A 81 -4.91 -30.11 -36.17
CA SER A 81 -5.48 -30.33 -37.51
C SER A 81 -4.39 -30.65 -38.54
N TYR A 82 -3.24 -29.95 -38.51
CA TYR A 82 -2.10 -30.23 -39.38
C TYR A 82 -1.53 -31.63 -39.12
N LEU A 83 -1.43 -32.08 -37.88
CA LEU A 83 -0.97 -33.43 -37.56
C LEU A 83 -1.92 -34.47 -38.16
N SER A 84 -3.24 -34.27 -38.05
CA SER A 84 -4.23 -35.14 -38.69
C SER A 84 -4.06 -35.21 -40.19
N THR A 85 -4.00 -34.04 -40.85
CA THR A 85 -3.80 -33.95 -42.30
C THR A 85 -2.52 -34.63 -42.74
N LEU A 86 -1.42 -34.42 -41.99
CA LEU A 86 -0.11 -35.01 -42.33
C LEU A 86 -0.15 -36.53 -42.29
N ILE A 87 -0.85 -37.13 -41.32
CA ILE A 87 -1.04 -38.58 -41.23
C ILE A 87 -1.87 -39.09 -42.41
N ASP A 88 -2.95 -38.41 -42.74
CA ASP A 88 -3.82 -38.85 -43.86
C ASP A 88 -3.11 -38.73 -45.23
N LEU A 89 -2.30 -37.69 -45.44
CA LEU A 89 -1.48 -37.53 -46.65
C LEU A 89 -0.45 -38.64 -46.83
N THR A 90 0.14 -39.13 -45.72
CA THR A 90 1.11 -40.26 -45.80
C THR A 90 0.48 -41.58 -46.25
N GLN A 91 -0.84 -41.77 -46.06
CA GLN A 91 -1.54 -42.98 -46.47
C GLN A 91 -1.99 -42.93 -47.94
N GLY A 92 -2.20 -41.73 -48.50
CA GLY A 92 -2.71 -41.55 -49.85
C GLY A 92 -1.66 -41.37 -50.94
N THR A 93 -0.37 -41.18 -50.60
CA THR A 93 0.67 -40.80 -51.59
C THR A 93 1.88 -41.75 -51.53
N PRO A 94 2.42 -42.19 -52.68
CA PRO A 94 3.65 -42.97 -52.71
C PRO A 94 4.84 -42.22 -52.11
N ASN A 95 5.68 -42.91 -51.34
CA ASN A 95 6.79 -42.28 -50.57
C ASN A 95 7.78 -41.49 -51.45
N THR A 96 7.94 -41.88 -52.71
CA THR A 96 8.89 -41.24 -53.65
C THR A 96 8.48 -39.83 -54.09
N ASP A 97 7.18 -39.52 -54.15
CA ASP A 97 6.67 -38.26 -54.68
C ASP A 97 6.03 -37.37 -53.61
N PHE A 98 5.98 -37.82 -52.36
CA PHE A 98 5.32 -37.15 -51.25
C PHE A 98 5.71 -35.69 -51.13
N PHE A 99 7.02 -35.40 -51.06
CA PHE A 99 7.51 -34.03 -50.90
C PHE A 99 7.27 -33.13 -52.13
N LYS A 100 7.18 -33.70 -53.32
CA LYS A 100 6.88 -32.93 -54.55
C LYS A 100 5.42 -32.51 -54.60
N VAL A 101 4.52 -33.45 -54.27
CA VAL A 101 3.07 -33.23 -54.35
C VAL A 101 2.60 -32.28 -53.25
N HIS A 102 3.11 -32.47 -52.01
CA HIS A 102 2.61 -31.75 -50.80
C HIS A 102 3.54 -30.66 -50.31
N SER A 103 4.53 -30.21 -51.12
CA SER A 103 5.51 -29.19 -50.71
C SER A 103 4.85 -27.88 -50.22
N GLY A 104 3.78 -27.43 -50.86
CA GLY A 104 3.08 -26.18 -50.48
C GLY A 104 2.43 -26.26 -49.11
N GLU A 105 1.75 -27.40 -48.80
CA GLU A 105 1.10 -27.64 -47.53
C GLU A 105 2.13 -27.74 -46.38
N LEU A 106 3.22 -28.49 -46.62
CA LEU A 106 4.31 -28.66 -45.66
C LEU A 106 5.01 -27.34 -45.35
N ILE A 107 5.28 -26.51 -46.39
CA ILE A 107 5.87 -25.19 -46.20
C ILE A 107 4.92 -24.31 -45.39
N TRP A 108 3.61 -24.33 -45.70
CA TRP A 108 2.64 -23.56 -44.93
C TRP A 108 2.58 -23.97 -43.46
N MET A 109 2.53 -25.26 -43.15
CA MET A 109 2.59 -25.79 -41.79
C MET A 109 3.86 -25.33 -41.06
N ALA A 110 5.01 -25.39 -41.75
CA ALA A 110 6.29 -24.93 -41.22
C ALA A 110 6.28 -23.42 -40.95
N VAL A 111 5.72 -22.59 -41.84
CA VAL A 111 5.60 -21.15 -41.64
C VAL A 111 4.72 -20.83 -40.43
N VAL A 112 3.59 -21.52 -40.29
CA VAL A 112 2.71 -21.35 -39.13
C VAL A 112 3.42 -21.69 -37.82
N ALA A 113 4.12 -22.85 -37.78
CA ALA A 113 4.78 -23.32 -36.57
C ALA A 113 6.03 -22.52 -36.20
N LEU A 114 6.85 -22.11 -37.19
CA LEU A 114 8.17 -21.48 -36.94
C LEU A 114 8.13 -19.95 -36.96
N ILE A 115 7.15 -19.34 -37.62
CA ILE A 115 7.09 -17.88 -37.76
C ILE A 115 5.84 -17.30 -37.09
N ILE A 116 4.66 -17.74 -37.53
CA ILE A 116 3.40 -17.13 -37.09
C ILE A 116 3.17 -17.36 -35.60
N ARG A 117 3.33 -18.61 -35.15
CA ARG A 117 3.15 -18.98 -33.73
C ARG A 117 4.09 -18.21 -32.80
N PRO A 118 5.42 -18.18 -32.97
CA PRO A 118 6.32 -17.40 -32.10
C PRO A 118 6.03 -15.90 -32.12
N VAL A 119 5.57 -15.32 -33.23
CA VAL A 119 5.23 -13.91 -33.31
C VAL A 119 4.03 -13.59 -32.42
N PHE A 120 2.95 -14.38 -32.51
CA PHE A 120 1.75 -14.10 -31.71
C PHE A 120 1.95 -14.42 -30.23
N PHE A 121 2.70 -15.49 -29.90
CA PHE A 121 3.08 -15.76 -28.52
C PHE A 121 4.02 -14.68 -27.94
N GLY A 122 4.98 -14.22 -28.72
CA GLY A 122 5.84 -13.11 -28.32
C GLY A 122 5.06 -11.80 -28.12
N LEU A 123 4.07 -11.53 -28.97
CA LEU A 123 3.20 -10.36 -28.80
C LEU A 123 2.32 -10.47 -27.54
N HIS A 124 1.78 -11.66 -27.26
CA HIS A 124 1.07 -11.96 -26.03
C HIS A 124 1.95 -11.71 -24.79
N ASP A 125 3.16 -12.27 -24.79
CA ASP A 125 4.12 -12.09 -23.70
C ASP A 125 4.55 -10.64 -23.49
N LEU A 126 4.70 -9.85 -24.57
CA LEU A 126 4.95 -8.41 -24.49
C LEU A 126 3.80 -7.66 -23.81
N LEU A 127 2.55 -8.01 -24.13
CA LEU A 127 1.38 -7.40 -23.49
C LEU A 127 1.29 -7.77 -22.00
N VAL A 128 1.51 -9.04 -21.66
CA VAL A 128 1.39 -9.52 -20.27
C VAL A 128 2.60 -9.07 -19.43
N HIS A 129 3.83 -9.39 -19.88
CA HIS A 129 5.03 -9.24 -19.06
C HIS A 129 5.67 -7.85 -19.13
N GLN A 130 5.55 -7.11 -20.24
CA GLN A 130 6.14 -5.79 -20.37
C GLN A 130 5.14 -4.65 -20.10
N THR A 131 3.84 -4.86 -20.44
CA THR A 131 2.82 -3.81 -20.27
C THR A 131 2.02 -3.98 -18.98
N LEU A 132 1.28 -5.10 -18.84
CA LEU A 132 0.35 -5.29 -17.71
C LEU A 132 1.10 -5.53 -16.39
N SER A 133 2.05 -6.44 -16.38
CA SER A 133 2.71 -6.86 -15.13
C SER A 133 3.39 -5.70 -14.39
N PRO A 134 4.29 -4.90 -14.97
CA PRO A 134 4.93 -3.80 -14.26
C PRO A 134 4.06 -2.54 -14.19
N SER A 135 3.48 -2.11 -15.32
CA SER A 135 2.91 -0.76 -15.41
C SER A 135 1.53 -0.66 -14.76
N MET A 136 0.64 -1.64 -14.98
CA MET A 136 -0.67 -1.66 -14.31
C MET A 136 -0.54 -1.78 -12.80
N THR A 137 0.36 -2.66 -12.33
CA THR A 137 0.62 -2.80 -10.88
C THR A 137 1.11 -1.49 -10.26
N SER A 138 2.07 -0.83 -10.92
CA SER A 138 2.63 0.43 -10.44
C SER A 138 1.61 1.56 -10.47
N MET A 139 0.76 1.64 -11.50
CA MET A 139 -0.35 2.59 -11.57
C MET A 139 -1.34 2.41 -10.42
N ILE A 140 -1.75 1.17 -10.13
CA ILE A 140 -2.66 0.86 -9.01
C ILE A 140 -2.01 1.26 -7.68
N ARG A 141 -0.74 0.92 -7.46
CA ARG A 141 0.00 1.28 -6.25
C ARG A 141 0.12 2.79 -6.10
N TRP A 142 0.42 3.50 -7.18
CA TRP A 142 0.53 4.96 -7.17
C TRP A 142 -0.78 5.64 -6.77
N GLN A 143 -1.90 5.25 -7.41
CA GLN A 143 -3.21 5.82 -7.11
C GLN A 143 -3.65 5.52 -5.68
N ASN A 144 -3.46 4.27 -5.21
CA ASN A 144 -3.78 3.90 -3.84
C ASN A 144 -2.90 4.61 -2.81
N HIS A 145 -1.59 4.71 -3.06
CA HIS A 145 -0.66 5.43 -2.20
C HIS A 145 -1.02 6.92 -2.11
N SER A 146 -1.27 7.56 -3.27
CA SER A 146 -1.66 8.97 -3.33
C SER A 146 -2.98 9.26 -2.61
N TYR A 147 -3.92 8.32 -2.64
CA TYR A 147 -5.16 8.42 -1.88
C TYR A 147 -4.95 8.23 -0.38
N VAL A 148 -4.22 7.19 0.02
CA VAL A 148 -3.97 6.89 1.43
C VAL A 148 -3.16 8.00 2.11
N LEU A 149 -2.24 8.67 1.42
CA LEU A 149 -1.53 9.83 1.97
C LEU A 149 -2.45 11.00 2.37
N LYS A 150 -3.68 11.08 1.83
CA LYS A 150 -4.68 12.09 2.18
C LYS A 150 -5.52 11.71 3.39
N GLN A 151 -5.36 10.50 3.94
CA GLN A 151 -6.10 10.04 5.11
C GLN A 151 -5.75 10.84 6.36
N SER A 152 -6.71 10.90 7.30
CA SER A 152 -6.55 11.58 8.57
C SER A 152 -5.51 10.92 9.48
N LEU A 153 -4.99 11.66 10.46
CA LEU A 153 -4.07 11.11 11.46
C LEU A 153 -4.66 9.90 12.20
N ASN A 154 -5.96 9.94 12.51
CA ASN A 154 -6.68 8.86 13.17
C ASN A 154 -6.63 7.54 12.39
N PHE A 155 -6.66 7.59 11.07
CA PHE A 155 -6.50 6.40 10.22
C PHE A 155 -5.15 5.72 10.47
N PHE A 156 -4.06 6.49 10.49
CA PHE A 156 -2.71 5.95 10.71
C PHE A 156 -2.44 5.54 12.16
N GLN A 157 -3.15 6.12 13.13
CA GLN A 157 -3.04 5.72 14.55
C GLN A 157 -3.79 4.43 14.87
N ASN A 158 -4.84 4.10 14.10
CA ASN A 158 -5.66 2.91 14.30
C ASN A 158 -5.14 1.66 13.56
N ASP A 159 -4.13 1.80 12.71
CA ASP A 159 -3.53 0.69 11.98
C ASP A 159 -1.99 0.79 11.91
N PHE A 160 -1.31 -0.35 11.83
CA PHE A 160 0.14 -0.38 11.71
C PHE A 160 0.58 0.07 10.31
N ALA A 161 1.54 1.00 10.24
CA ALA A 161 2.07 1.52 8.97
C ALA A 161 2.57 0.40 8.04
N GLY A 162 3.23 -0.63 8.58
CA GLY A 162 3.67 -1.80 7.81
C GLY A 162 2.50 -2.59 7.21
N ARG A 163 1.38 -2.73 7.92
CA ARG A 163 0.16 -3.40 7.41
C ARG A 163 -0.48 -2.61 6.29
N ILE A 164 -0.62 -1.28 6.45
CA ILE A 164 -1.15 -0.40 5.41
C ILE A 164 -0.28 -0.49 4.14
N ALA A 165 1.05 -0.38 4.29
CA ALA A 165 1.98 -0.48 3.17
C ALA A 165 1.89 -1.84 2.46
N GLN A 166 1.84 -2.94 3.23
CA GLN A 166 1.69 -4.29 2.69
C GLN A 166 0.39 -4.45 1.91
N ARG A 167 -0.74 -3.96 2.43
CA ARG A 167 -2.05 -4.01 1.76
C ARG A 167 -2.03 -3.25 0.44
N ILE A 168 -1.46 -2.04 0.39
CA ILE A 168 -1.31 -1.27 -0.86
C ILE A 168 -0.48 -2.06 -1.89
N MET A 169 0.66 -2.65 -1.46
CA MET A 169 1.55 -3.39 -2.35
C MET A 169 0.93 -4.68 -2.88
N GLN A 170 0.23 -5.43 -2.03
CA GLN A 170 -0.43 -6.68 -2.41
C GLN A 170 -1.66 -6.45 -3.28
N THR A 171 -2.51 -5.47 -2.96
CA THR A 171 -3.72 -5.17 -3.73
C THR A 171 -3.41 -4.91 -5.20
N GLY A 172 -2.31 -4.16 -5.49
CA GLY A 172 -1.89 -3.91 -6.87
C GLY A 172 -1.55 -5.18 -7.64
N ASN A 173 -0.79 -6.09 -7.03
CA ASN A 173 -0.46 -7.38 -7.64
C ASN A 173 -1.69 -8.26 -7.81
N SER A 174 -2.46 -8.43 -6.74
CA SER A 174 -3.60 -9.36 -6.72
C SER A 174 -4.72 -8.95 -7.67
N LEU A 175 -5.00 -7.65 -7.81
CA LEU A 175 -5.96 -7.15 -8.79
C LEU A 175 -5.49 -7.44 -10.21
N ARG A 176 -4.23 -7.13 -10.54
CA ARG A 176 -3.67 -7.43 -11.85
C ARG A 176 -3.66 -8.93 -12.14
N ASP A 177 -3.14 -9.76 -11.21
CA ASP A 177 -3.00 -11.20 -11.42
C ASP A 177 -4.35 -11.88 -11.63
N SER A 178 -5.34 -11.57 -10.80
CA SER A 178 -6.69 -12.13 -10.98
C SER A 178 -7.34 -11.66 -12.28
N ALA A 179 -7.18 -10.39 -12.67
CA ALA A 179 -7.74 -9.86 -13.91
C ALA A 179 -7.07 -10.49 -15.15
N VAL A 180 -5.74 -10.56 -15.17
CA VAL A 180 -4.98 -11.19 -16.27
C VAL A 180 -5.30 -12.68 -16.36
N GLN A 181 -5.26 -13.40 -15.22
CA GLN A 181 -5.58 -14.82 -15.19
C GLN A 181 -7.02 -15.12 -15.62
N ALA A 182 -7.99 -14.28 -15.20
CA ALA A 182 -9.38 -14.46 -15.62
C ALA A 182 -9.55 -14.27 -17.14
N VAL A 183 -8.93 -13.22 -17.69
CA VAL A 183 -9.00 -12.96 -19.14
C VAL A 183 -8.23 -14.02 -19.93
N ASP A 184 -6.99 -14.30 -19.55
CA ASP A 184 -6.10 -15.17 -20.32
C ASP A 184 -6.53 -16.65 -20.22
N ALA A 185 -6.69 -17.18 -19.01
CA ALA A 185 -7.01 -18.58 -18.81
C ALA A 185 -8.44 -18.94 -19.25
N LEU A 186 -9.45 -18.18 -18.83
CA LEU A 186 -10.84 -18.49 -19.19
C LEU A 186 -11.07 -18.33 -20.68
N TRP A 187 -10.46 -17.29 -21.29
CA TRP A 187 -10.56 -17.04 -22.73
C TRP A 187 -9.91 -18.18 -23.54
N HIS A 188 -8.69 -18.55 -23.17
CA HIS A 188 -7.95 -19.64 -23.81
C HIS A 188 -8.70 -20.96 -23.75
N VAL A 189 -9.21 -21.32 -22.57
CA VAL A 189 -10.01 -22.52 -22.36
C VAL A 189 -11.30 -22.53 -23.19
N LEU A 190 -12.00 -21.40 -23.24
CA LEU A 190 -13.23 -21.28 -23.99
C LEU A 190 -12.98 -21.48 -25.51
N ILE A 191 -11.93 -20.84 -26.03
CA ILE A 191 -11.56 -20.99 -27.44
C ILE A 191 -11.19 -22.43 -27.75
N TYR A 192 -10.38 -23.07 -26.89
CA TYR A 192 -9.98 -24.48 -27.07
C TYR A 192 -11.18 -25.42 -27.03
N ALA A 193 -12.09 -25.25 -26.09
CA ALA A 193 -13.29 -26.09 -25.97
C ALA A 193 -14.18 -25.96 -27.21
N ILE A 194 -14.45 -24.74 -27.66
CA ILE A 194 -15.28 -24.51 -28.86
C ILE A 194 -14.60 -25.04 -30.10
N SER A 195 -13.31 -24.73 -30.31
CA SER A 195 -12.56 -25.22 -31.48
C SER A 195 -12.46 -26.74 -31.52
N SER A 196 -12.25 -27.41 -30.36
CA SER A 196 -12.23 -28.86 -30.29
C SER A 196 -13.58 -29.48 -30.64
N LEU A 197 -14.69 -28.86 -30.20
CA LEU A 197 -16.04 -29.30 -30.58
C LEU A 197 -16.29 -29.18 -32.09
N VAL A 198 -15.84 -28.05 -32.69
CA VAL A 198 -15.96 -27.85 -34.15
C VAL A 198 -15.17 -28.90 -34.92
N LEU A 199 -13.90 -29.12 -34.56
CA LEU A 199 -13.06 -30.12 -35.21
C LEU A 199 -13.59 -31.55 -35.04
N PHE A 200 -14.17 -31.88 -33.89
CA PHE A 200 -14.83 -33.15 -33.67
C PHE A 200 -16.10 -33.30 -34.53
N ALA A 201 -16.89 -32.24 -34.66
CA ALA A 201 -18.09 -32.24 -35.52
C ALA A 201 -17.75 -32.41 -36.99
N GLU A 202 -16.65 -31.81 -37.48
CA GLU A 202 -16.14 -31.97 -38.83
C GLU A 202 -15.67 -33.40 -39.14
N ALA A 203 -15.03 -34.08 -38.16
CA ALA A 203 -14.60 -35.45 -38.29
C ALA A 203 -15.77 -36.43 -38.18
N ASP A 204 -16.51 -36.42 -37.10
CA ASP A 204 -17.81 -37.11 -36.90
C ASP A 204 -18.46 -36.51 -35.63
N TRP A 205 -19.73 -36.09 -35.71
CA TRP A 205 -20.46 -35.47 -34.62
C TRP A 205 -20.51 -36.33 -33.33
N ARG A 206 -20.39 -37.65 -33.43
CA ARG A 206 -20.40 -38.56 -32.28
C ARG A 206 -19.19 -38.36 -31.37
N LEU A 207 -18.06 -37.90 -31.92
CA LEU A 207 -16.86 -37.57 -31.14
C LEU A 207 -17.07 -36.39 -30.17
N MET A 208 -18.08 -35.53 -30.40
CA MET A 208 -18.44 -34.48 -29.47
C MET A 208 -19.03 -35.00 -28.15
N ILE A 209 -19.69 -36.19 -28.17
CA ILE A 209 -20.47 -36.69 -27.02
C ILE A 209 -19.58 -36.93 -25.80
N PRO A 210 -18.43 -37.62 -25.86
CA PRO A 210 -17.53 -37.76 -24.72
C PRO A 210 -17.05 -36.43 -24.17
N LEU A 211 -16.70 -35.49 -25.06
CA LEU A 211 -16.21 -34.17 -24.65
C LEU A 211 -17.30 -33.33 -23.98
N LEU A 212 -18.50 -33.27 -24.53
CA LEU A 212 -19.64 -32.57 -23.91
C LEU A 212 -20.00 -33.16 -22.55
N THR A 213 -20.05 -34.46 -22.45
CA THR A 213 -20.29 -35.18 -21.18
C THR A 213 -19.22 -34.81 -20.15
N TRP A 214 -17.96 -34.83 -20.56
CA TRP A 214 -16.85 -34.44 -19.68
C TRP A 214 -16.96 -32.99 -19.25
N ILE A 215 -17.26 -32.02 -20.15
CA ILE A 215 -17.44 -30.60 -19.82
C ILE A 215 -18.53 -30.46 -18.74
N LEU A 216 -19.68 -31.11 -18.88
CA LEU A 216 -20.77 -31.06 -17.91
C LEU A 216 -20.35 -31.64 -16.55
N CYS A 217 -19.68 -32.79 -16.54
CA CYS A 217 -19.16 -33.40 -15.31
C CYS A 217 -18.08 -32.56 -14.66
N TYR A 218 -17.18 -31.94 -15.45
CA TYR A 218 -16.14 -31.05 -14.97
C TYR A 218 -16.71 -29.78 -14.32
N ILE A 219 -17.69 -29.13 -14.97
CA ILE A 219 -18.42 -28.00 -14.39
C ILE A 219 -19.12 -28.42 -13.09
N GLY A 220 -19.76 -29.59 -13.06
CA GLY A 220 -20.35 -30.16 -11.86
C GLY A 220 -19.33 -30.38 -10.73
N ALA A 221 -18.15 -30.90 -11.05
CA ALA A 221 -17.06 -31.05 -10.09
C ALA A 221 -16.57 -29.69 -9.55
N LEU A 222 -16.39 -28.70 -10.41
CA LEU A 222 -16.03 -27.34 -9.99
C LEU A 222 -17.09 -26.75 -9.05
N TYR A 223 -18.36 -26.86 -9.42
CA TYR A 223 -19.46 -26.36 -8.60
C TYR A 223 -19.53 -27.02 -7.21
N TYR A 224 -19.17 -28.29 -7.11
CA TYR A 224 -19.13 -29.04 -5.86
C TYR A 224 -17.90 -28.73 -5.01
N PHE A 225 -16.70 -28.73 -5.59
CA PHE A 225 -15.44 -28.64 -4.86
C PHE A 225 -15.01 -27.19 -4.57
N VAL A 226 -15.16 -26.25 -5.50
CA VAL A 226 -14.62 -24.88 -5.36
C VAL A 226 -15.16 -24.16 -4.12
N PRO A 227 -16.47 -24.17 -3.79
CA PRO A 227 -16.97 -23.55 -2.57
C PRO A 227 -16.37 -24.16 -1.30
N ARG A 228 -16.18 -25.50 -1.29
CA ARG A 228 -15.59 -26.23 -0.15
C ARG A 228 -14.11 -25.93 0.05
N VAL A 229 -13.36 -25.83 -1.05
CA VAL A 229 -11.94 -25.39 -1.01
C VAL A 229 -11.88 -23.98 -0.45
N LYS A 230 -12.71 -23.06 -0.94
CA LYS A 230 -12.79 -21.67 -0.46
C LYS A 230 -13.07 -21.61 1.05
N GLU A 231 -14.09 -22.30 1.54
CA GLU A 231 -14.46 -22.33 2.96
C GLU A 231 -13.27 -22.79 3.83
N ARG A 232 -12.64 -23.91 3.45
CA ARG A 232 -11.49 -24.46 4.20
C ARG A 232 -10.24 -23.61 4.09
N SER A 233 -10.03 -22.94 2.96
CA SER A 233 -8.93 -22.01 2.76
C SER A 233 -9.05 -20.77 3.65
N VAL A 234 -10.25 -20.22 3.81
CA VAL A 234 -10.50 -19.09 4.72
C VAL A 234 -10.13 -19.49 6.16
N VAL A 235 -10.62 -20.63 6.65
CA VAL A 235 -10.31 -21.12 8.02
C VAL A 235 -8.81 -21.35 8.21
N SER A 236 -8.12 -21.87 7.20
CA SER A 236 -6.65 -22.06 7.23
C SER A 236 -5.90 -20.72 7.22
N SER A 237 -6.38 -19.73 6.47
CA SER A 237 -5.83 -18.38 6.42
C SER A 237 -5.97 -17.66 7.76
N ASP A 238 -7.12 -17.76 8.42
CA ASP A 238 -7.35 -17.18 9.75
C ASP A 238 -6.39 -17.78 10.80
N ALA A 239 -6.19 -19.10 10.77
CA ALA A 239 -5.22 -19.76 11.65
C ALA A 239 -3.78 -19.30 11.37
N ARG A 240 -3.42 -19.08 10.09
CA ARG A 240 -2.12 -18.54 9.69
C ARG A 240 -1.94 -17.10 10.21
N SER A 241 -2.97 -16.28 10.14
CA SER A 241 -2.95 -14.89 10.63
C SER A 241 -2.77 -14.84 12.14
N LYS A 242 -3.44 -15.73 12.90
CA LYS A 242 -3.25 -15.88 14.34
C LYS A 242 -1.82 -16.29 14.69
N LEU A 243 -1.25 -17.28 13.99
CA LEU A 243 0.14 -17.71 14.18
C LEU A 243 1.10 -16.55 13.92
N MET A 244 0.92 -15.84 12.79
CA MET A 244 1.74 -14.68 12.44
C MET A 244 1.65 -13.61 13.53
N GLY A 245 0.46 -13.33 14.05
CA GLY A 245 0.26 -12.37 15.14
C GLY A 245 1.07 -12.73 16.40
N ARG A 246 1.05 -14.00 16.83
CA ARG A 246 1.83 -14.47 17.98
C ARG A 246 3.35 -14.34 17.76
N ILE A 247 3.84 -14.69 16.56
CA ILE A 247 5.27 -14.58 16.23
C ILE A 247 5.71 -13.12 16.19
N VAL A 248 4.93 -12.25 15.55
CA VAL A 248 5.22 -10.80 15.46
C VAL A 248 5.22 -10.16 16.84
N ASP A 249 4.27 -10.52 17.70
CA ASP A 249 4.22 -10.01 19.08
C ASP A 249 5.50 -10.37 19.85
N GLY A 250 5.93 -11.64 19.79
CA GLY A 250 7.17 -12.09 20.42
C GLY A 250 8.41 -11.34 19.91
N TYR A 251 8.52 -11.11 18.59
CA TYR A 251 9.67 -10.40 18.02
C TYR A 251 9.63 -8.89 18.30
N THR A 252 8.45 -8.28 18.33
CA THR A 252 8.29 -6.86 18.68
C THR A 252 8.71 -6.62 20.13
N ASN A 253 8.38 -7.56 21.03
CA ASN A 253 8.70 -7.48 22.45
C ASN A 253 9.95 -8.31 22.84
N ILE A 254 10.88 -8.53 21.91
CA ILE A 254 12.02 -9.43 22.11
C ILE A 254 12.88 -9.06 23.31
N THR A 255 13.02 -7.77 23.61
CA THR A 255 13.76 -7.29 24.78
C THR A 255 13.12 -7.80 26.07
N THR A 256 11.80 -7.72 26.19
CA THR A 256 11.06 -8.24 27.34
C THR A 256 11.26 -9.75 27.48
N LEU A 257 11.10 -10.51 26.38
CA LEU A 257 11.32 -11.96 26.38
C LEU A 257 12.74 -12.35 26.83
N LYS A 258 13.74 -11.58 26.37
CA LYS A 258 15.14 -11.82 26.77
C LYS A 258 15.40 -11.47 28.23
N LEU A 259 14.81 -10.40 28.75
CA LEU A 259 14.99 -9.98 30.15
C LEU A 259 14.36 -10.96 31.15
N PHE A 260 13.18 -11.50 30.82
CA PHE A 260 12.45 -12.41 31.71
C PHE A 260 12.83 -13.89 31.53
N ALA A 261 13.66 -14.24 30.54
CA ALA A 261 14.23 -15.57 30.28
C ALA A 261 13.21 -16.72 30.12
N HIS A 262 11.95 -16.43 29.77
CA HIS A 262 10.87 -17.43 29.60
C HIS A 262 10.76 -17.99 28.17
N THR A 263 11.88 -18.31 27.53
CA THR A 263 11.94 -18.79 26.13
C THR A 263 11.10 -20.06 25.92
N ASN A 264 11.07 -20.99 26.87
CA ASN A 264 10.30 -22.24 26.77
C ASN A 264 8.79 -21.99 26.76
N PHE A 265 8.31 -21.01 27.53
CA PHE A 265 6.89 -20.63 27.55
C PHE A 265 6.47 -20.05 26.20
N GLU A 266 7.26 -19.17 25.63
CA GLU A 266 7.01 -18.56 24.33
C GLU A 266 7.06 -19.60 23.19
N GLN A 267 8.01 -20.54 23.25
CA GLN A 267 8.05 -21.66 22.30
C GLN A 267 6.79 -22.52 22.37
N GLN A 268 6.28 -22.80 23.57
CA GLN A 268 5.04 -23.56 23.73
C GLN A 268 3.84 -22.79 23.16
N TYR A 269 3.76 -21.48 23.40
CA TYR A 269 2.71 -20.60 22.89
C TYR A 269 2.67 -20.55 21.36
N ALA A 270 3.86 -20.45 20.72
CA ALA A 270 3.98 -20.52 19.26
C ALA A 270 3.65 -21.93 18.72
N ARG A 271 4.08 -23.00 19.43
CA ARG A 271 3.84 -24.39 19.06
C ARG A 271 2.36 -24.73 18.96
N GLU A 272 1.54 -24.26 19.90
CA GLU A 272 0.09 -24.47 19.87
C GLU A 272 -0.54 -23.86 18.63
N ALA A 273 -0.15 -22.63 18.27
CA ALA A 273 -0.64 -21.97 17.05
C ALA A 273 -0.18 -22.67 15.76
N ILE A 274 1.05 -23.21 15.74
CA ILE A 274 1.56 -24.01 14.61
C ILE A 274 0.76 -25.28 14.45
N ILE A 275 0.43 -25.98 15.55
CA ILE A 275 -0.39 -27.20 15.51
C ILE A 275 -1.79 -26.87 14.97
N GLU A 276 -2.44 -25.83 15.49
CA GLU A 276 -3.76 -25.39 15.02
C GLU A 276 -3.74 -25.07 13.52
N GLN A 277 -2.81 -24.25 13.07
CA GLN A 277 -2.65 -23.87 11.66
C GLN A 277 -2.40 -25.09 10.78
N THR A 278 -1.52 -26.01 11.22
CA THR A 278 -1.21 -27.25 10.48
C THR A 278 -2.44 -28.12 10.29
N GLU A 279 -3.25 -28.31 11.34
CA GLU A 279 -4.48 -29.11 11.25
C GLU A 279 -5.51 -28.48 10.30
N LYS A 280 -5.71 -27.14 10.36
CA LYS A 280 -6.62 -26.45 9.43
C LYS A 280 -6.13 -26.55 7.99
N THR A 281 -4.81 -26.45 7.75
CA THR A 281 -4.21 -26.62 6.43
C THR A 281 -4.39 -28.05 5.92
N ARG A 282 -4.20 -29.05 6.76
CA ARG A 282 -4.45 -30.48 6.38
C ARG A 282 -5.90 -30.72 5.96
N LEU A 283 -6.87 -30.12 6.67
CA LEU A 283 -8.28 -30.22 6.30
C LEU A 283 -8.58 -29.58 4.94
N ALA A 284 -7.98 -28.45 4.63
CA ALA A 284 -8.07 -27.82 3.31
C ALA A 284 -7.43 -28.71 2.22
N SER A 285 -6.22 -29.21 2.47
CA SER A 285 -5.50 -30.07 1.53
C SER A 285 -6.24 -31.38 1.22
N ARG A 286 -6.98 -31.97 2.17
CA ARG A 286 -7.81 -33.16 1.92
C ARG A 286 -8.89 -32.90 0.88
N VAL A 287 -9.52 -31.72 0.90
CA VAL A 287 -10.54 -31.35 -0.11
C VAL A 287 -9.88 -31.18 -1.49
N VAL A 288 -8.71 -30.50 -1.54
CA VAL A 288 -7.96 -30.35 -2.79
C VAL A 288 -7.56 -31.70 -3.36
N THR A 289 -6.99 -32.60 -2.54
CA THR A 289 -6.63 -33.96 -3.00
C THR A 289 -7.83 -34.75 -3.53
N SER A 290 -8.98 -34.67 -2.83
CA SER A 290 -10.20 -35.35 -3.30
C SER A 290 -10.69 -34.82 -4.64
N MET A 291 -10.56 -33.50 -4.85
CA MET A 291 -10.87 -32.83 -6.10
C MET A 291 -9.93 -33.26 -7.23
N ASP A 292 -8.62 -33.30 -6.96
CA ASP A 292 -7.61 -33.73 -7.94
C ASP A 292 -7.84 -35.17 -8.38
N VAL A 293 -8.17 -36.07 -7.45
CA VAL A 293 -8.51 -37.48 -7.77
C VAL A 293 -9.78 -37.54 -8.63
N ALA A 294 -10.82 -36.79 -8.32
CA ALA A 294 -12.06 -36.76 -9.09
C ALA A 294 -11.81 -36.27 -10.53
N ILE A 295 -11.05 -35.17 -10.69
CA ILE A 295 -10.72 -34.61 -12.00
C ILE A 295 -9.83 -35.54 -12.80
N THR A 296 -8.80 -36.14 -12.18
CA THR A 296 -7.94 -37.13 -12.84
C THR A 296 -8.74 -38.35 -13.33
N SER A 297 -9.72 -38.82 -12.54
CA SER A 297 -10.62 -39.89 -12.94
C SER A 297 -11.51 -39.50 -14.12
N LEU A 298 -12.09 -38.27 -14.10
CA LEU A 298 -12.85 -37.76 -15.25
C LEU A 298 -12.00 -37.62 -16.51
N ASN A 299 -10.76 -37.18 -16.35
CA ASN A 299 -9.78 -37.09 -17.46
C ASN A 299 -9.44 -38.44 -18.06
N GLY A 300 -9.24 -39.44 -17.21
CA GLY A 300 -9.01 -40.83 -17.68
C GLY A 300 -10.22 -41.36 -18.45
N LEU A 301 -11.44 -41.08 -17.96
CA LEU A 301 -12.69 -41.46 -18.63
C LEU A 301 -12.83 -40.78 -20.01
N LEU A 302 -12.46 -39.50 -20.12
CA LEU A 302 -12.47 -38.74 -21.38
C LEU A 302 -11.51 -39.37 -22.38
N ILE A 303 -10.27 -39.67 -21.96
CA ILE A 303 -9.25 -40.31 -22.86
C ILE A 303 -9.77 -41.63 -23.38
N VAL A 304 -10.22 -42.53 -22.49
CA VAL A 304 -10.66 -43.89 -22.87
C VAL A 304 -11.92 -43.83 -23.73
N SER A 305 -12.91 -43.01 -23.38
CA SER A 305 -14.17 -42.95 -24.13
C SER A 305 -13.99 -42.34 -25.52
N THR A 306 -13.19 -41.25 -25.64
CA THR A 306 -12.94 -40.60 -26.94
C THR A 306 -12.08 -41.47 -27.82
N SER A 307 -10.97 -42.04 -27.30
CA SER A 307 -10.09 -42.92 -28.10
C SER A 307 -10.80 -44.23 -28.50
N GLY A 308 -11.57 -44.80 -27.57
CA GLY A 308 -12.36 -46.00 -27.86
C GLY A 308 -13.43 -45.76 -28.94
N LEU A 309 -14.16 -44.64 -28.83
CA LEU A 309 -15.15 -44.26 -29.85
C LEU A 309 -14.51 -43.94 -31.19
N ALA A 310 -13.36 -43.24 -31.21
CA ALA A 310 -12.62 -42.97 -32.44
C ALA A 310 -12.13 -44.27 -33.13
N LEU A 311 -11.59 -45.24 -32.38
CA LEU A 311 -11.20 -46.55 -32.91
C LEU A 311 -12.40 -47.34 -33.44
N TRP A 312 -13.54 -47.29 -32.76
CA TRP A 312 -14.78 -47.91 -33.22
C TRP A 312 -15.29 -47.30 -34.52
N LEU A 313 -15.35 -45.94 -34.64
CA LEU A 313 -15.75 -45.24 -35.86
C LEU A 313 -14.79 -45.56 -37.02
N TRP A 314 -13.49 -45.59 -36.76
CA TRP A 314 -12.50 -45.98 -37.76
C TRP A 314 -12.70 -47.43 -38.25
N SER A 315 -12.99 -48.37 -37.35
CA SER A 315 -13.28 -49.76 -37.74
C SER A 315 -14.51 -49.90 -38.63
N GLN A 316 -15.43 -48.92 -38.57
CA GLN A 316 -16.59 -48.81 -39.47
C GLN A 316 -16.28 -48.00 -40.75
N SER A 317 -15.00 -47.57 -40.96
CA SER A 317 -14.57 -46.72 -42.08
C SER A 317 -15.28 -45.36 -42.16
N LEU A 318 -15.74 -44.83 -41.00
CA LEU A 318 -16.44 -43.56 -40.94
C LEU A 318 -15.49 -42.37 -40.73
N ILE A 319 -14.32 -42.60 -40.18
CA ILE A 319 -13.28 -41.59 -39.97
C ILE A 319 -11.91 -42.07 -40.45
N SER A 320 -10.99 -41.12 -40.72
CA SER A 320 -9.61 -41.39 -41.11
C SER A 320 -8.71 -41.75 -39.91
N VAL A 321 -7.51 -42.26 -40.17
CA VAL A 321 -6.49 -42.47 -39.13
C VAL A 321 -6.02 -41.11 -38.57
N GLY A 322 -5.93 -40.10 -39.42
CA GLY A 322 -5.63 -38.74 -38.99
C GLY A 322 -6.67 -38.17 -37.99
N ALA A 323 -7.95 -38.52 -38.20
CA ALA A 323 -9.00 -38.11 -37.24
C ALA A 323 -8.84 -38.79 -35.87
N ILE A 324 -8.32 -40.02 -35.77
CA ILE A 324 -7.97 -40.66 -34.48
C ILE A 324 -6.85 -39.87 -33.79
N ALA A 325 -5.82 -39.50 -34.55
CA ALA A 325 -4.69 -38.72 -34.02
C ALA A 325 -5.15 -37.31 -33.54
N LEU A 326 -6.02 -36.65 -34.31
CA LEU A 326 -6.65 -35.37 -33.93
C LEU A 326 -7.41 -35.51 -32.62
N ALA A 327 -8.32 -36.48 -32.55
CA ALA A 327 -9.18 -36.67 -31.38
C ALA A 327 -8.36 -36.95 -30.11
N THR A 328 -7.39 -37.86 -30.22
CA THR A 328 -6.50 -38.21 -29.10
C THR A 328 -5.61 -37.03 -28.68
N GLY A 329 -5.02 -36.33 -29.64
CA GLY A 329 -4.18 -35.14 -29.37
C GLY A 329 -4.91 -34.02 -28.69
N LEU A 330 -6.11 -33.67 -29.17
CA LEU A 330 -6.96 -32.64 -28.55
C LEU A 330 -7.40 -33.03 -27.14
N VAL A 331 -7.78 -34.28 -26.92
CA VAL A 331 -8.16 -34.76 -25.57
C VAL A 331 -6.98 -34.68 -24.59
N ILE A 332 -5.78 -35.12 -24.98
CA ILE A 332 -4.58 -35.02 -24.15
C ILE A 332 -4.32 -33.53 -23.79
N ARG A 333 -4.47 -32.64 -24.75
CA ARG A 333 -4.32 -31.19 -24.50
C ARG A 333 -5.36 -30.66 -23.51
N ILE A 334 -6.63 -31.00 -23.67
CA ILE A 334 -7.73 -30.61 -22.76
C ILE A 334 -7.46 -31.13 -21.35
N VAL A 335 -7.01 -32.40 -21.23
CA VAL A 335 -6.64 -32.99 -19.94
C VAL A 335 -5.52 -32.20 -19.25
N ASN A 336 -4.46 -31.84 -19.98
CA ASN A 336 -3.38 -31.00 -19.42
C ASN A 336 -3.87 -29.61 -18.99
N MET A 337 -4.78 -29.03 -19.78
CA MET A 337 -5.39 -27.73 -19.42
C MET A 337 -6.29 -27.82 -18.20
N SER A 338 -6.99 -28.95 -17.98
CA SER A 338 -7.93 -29.07 -16.84
C SER A 338 -7.27 -28.92 -15.48
N GLY A 339 -6.05 -29.47 -15.31
CA GLY A 339 -5.27 -29.29 -14.09
C GLY A 339 -4.78 -27.85 -13.90
N TRP A 340 -4.34 -27.21 -15.00
CA TRP A 340 -3.92 -25.81 -14.98
C TRP A 340 -5.08 -24.85 -14.64
N ILE A 341 -6.28 -25.05 -15.22
CA ILE A 341 -7.48 -24.27 -14.90
C ILE A 341 -7.76 -24.25 -13.40
N MET A 342 -7.64 -25.41 -12.77
CA MET A 342 -7.89 -25.54 -11.33
C MET A 342 -6.94 -24.65 -10.51
N TRP A 343 -5.66 -24.66 -10.84
CA TRP A 343 -4.68 -23.80 -10.19
C TRP A 343 -4.99 -22.31 -10.42
N VAL A 344 -5.38 -21.94 -11.64
CA VAL A 344 -5.76 -20.57 -12.00
C VAL A 344 -7.01 -20.11 -11.24
N VAL A 345 -8.05 -20.94 -11.19
CA VAL A 345 -9.30 -20.61 -10.47
C VAL A 345 -9.03 -20.39 -8.97
N ASN A 346 -8.22 -21.26 -8.36
CA ASN A 346 -7.82 -21.09 -6.97
C ASN A 346 -7.02 -19.78 -6.78
N GLY A 347 -6.07 -19.47 -7.67
CA GLY A 347 -5.30 -18.22 -7.65
C GLY A 347 -6.18 -16.98 -7.80
N ILE A 348 -7.19 -17.01 -8.69
CA ILE A 348 -8.15 -15.92 -8.86
C ILE A 348 -8.92 -15.66 -7.55
N PHE A 349 -9.44 -16.71 -6.90
CA PHE A 349 -10.17 -16.55 -5.64
C PHE A 349 -9.28 -16.05 -4.50
N GLU A 350 -8.05 -16.54 -4.39
CA GLU A 350 -7.08 -16.04 -3.41
C GLU A 350 -6.77 -14.56 -3.65
N ASN A 351 -6.52 -14.17 -4.88
CA ASN A 351 -6.25 -12.78 -5.25
C ASN A 351 -7.47 -11.86 -5.01
N ILE A 352 -8.70 -12.32 -5.30
CA ILE A 352 -9.92 -11.57 -4.99
C ILE A 352 -10.04 -11.36 -3.47
N GLY A 353 -9.73 -12.36 -2.66
CA GLY A 353 -9.70 -12.26 -1.21
C GLY A 353 -8.69 -11.20 -0.73
N MET A 354 -7.48 -11.19 -1.29
CA MET A 354 -6.46 -10.18 -0.98
C MET A 354 -6.85 -8.77 -1.42
N VAL A 355 -7.55 -8.63 -2.55
CA VAL A 355 -8.11 -7.33 -2.99
C VAL A 355 -9.19 -6.88 -2.02
N GLN A 356 -10.06 -7.76 -1.55
CA GLN A 356 -11.09 -7.44 -0.57
C GLN A 356 -10.49 -6.98 0.76
N ASP A 357 -9.49 -7.67 1.29
CA ASP A 357 -8.76 -7.26 2.51
C ASP A 357 -8.07 -5.89 2.33
N GLY A 358 -7.44 -5.67 1.17
CA GLY A 358 -6.85 -4.37 0.83
C GLY A 358 -7.88 -3.25 0.75
N LEU A 359 -9.06 -3.53 0.22
CA LEU A 359 -10.14 -2.56 0.04
C LEU A 359 -10.66 -2.03 1.38
N GLU A 360 -10.75 -2.87 2.42
CA GLU A 360 -11.14 -2.47 3.78
C GLU A 360 -10.26 -1.36 4.35
N THR A 361 -8.99 -1.32 3.95
CA THR A 361 -8.05 -0.26 4.34
C THR A 361 -8.05 0.90 3.34
N ILE A 362 -7.96 0.61 2.04
CA ILE A 362 -7.73 1.61 1.00
C ILE A 362 -8.99 2.44 0.70
N ALA A 363 -10.18 1.84 0.72
CA ALA A 363 -11.42 2.52 0.32
C ALA A 363 -12.14 3.25 1.46
N GLN A 364 -11.46 3.47 2.60
CA GLN A 364 -12.04 4.26 3.68
C GLN A 364 -12.18 5.73 3.25
N PRO A 365 -13.32 6.39 3.57
CA PRO A 365 -13.48 7.80 3.26
C PRO A 365 -12.46 8.64 4.03
N VAL A 366 -11.97 9.70 3.41
CA VAL A 366 -11.10 10.67 4.09
C VAL A 366 -11.94 11.45 5.09
N ALA A 367 -11.57 11.40 6.38
CA ALA A 367 -12.38 11.99 7.45
C ALA A 367 -12.31 13.53 7.49
N VAL A 368 -11.16 14.12 7.13
CA VAL A 368 -10.96 15.57 7.10
C VAL A 368 -10.65 15.99 5.68
N THR A 369 -11.59 16.65 5.02
CA THR A 369 -11.48 17.07 3.61
C THR A 369 -11.52 18.57 3.49
N ASP A 370 -10.77 19.13 2.53
CA ASP A 370 -10.91 20.53 2.18
C ASP A 370 -12.20 20.74 1.37
N ARG A 371 -12.81 21.90 1.50
CA ARG A 371 -13.92 22.31 0.64
C ARG A 371 -13.41 22.50 -0.79
N ASP A 372 -14.28 22.27 -1.77
CA ASP A 372 -13.96 22.56 -3.16
C ASP A 372 -13.55 24.03 -3.32
N GLN A 373 -12.39 24.26 -3.93
CA GLN A 373 -11.80 25.58 -4.15
C GLN A 373 -11.53 26.38 -2.84
N ALA A 374 -11.25 25.68 -1.73
CA ALA A 374 -10.87 26.34 -0.49
C ALA A 374 -9.67 27.30 -0.73
N PRO A 375 -9.73 28.56 -0.24
CA PRO A 375 -8.65 29.51 -0.37
C PRO A 375 -7.44 29.11 0.48
N ARG A 376 -6.28 29.67 0.20
CA ARG A 376 -5.10 29.54 1.06
C ARG A 376 -5.26 30.45 2.29
N LEU A 377 -4.84 29.97 3.45
CA LEU A 377 -4.72 30.80 4.65
C LEU A 377 -3.59 31.82 4.48
N ILE A 378 -3.85 33.07 4.79
CA ILE A 378 -2.86 34.14 4.80
C ILE A 378 -2.79 34.69 6.23
N VAL A 379 -1.64 34.54 6.89
CA VAL A 379 -1.41 35.03 8.26
C VAL A 379 -0.61 36.32 8.19
N ASN A 380 -1.19 37.40 8.70
CA ASN A 380 -0.57 38.73 8.73
C ASN A 380 -0.12 39.13 10.16
N ARG A 381 -0.94 38.83 11.17
CA ARG A 381 -0.72 39.19 12.56
C ARG A 381 -0.46 37.97 13.45
N GLY A 382 -1.10 36.82 13.15
CA GLY A 382 -0.97 35.60 13.90
C GLY A 382 -1.89 35.54 15.14
N GLU A 383 -3.04 36.28 15.15
CA GLU A 383 -4.08 36.07 16.15
C GLU A 383 -4.71 34.70 16.02
N VAL A 384 -4.87 33.97 17.12
CA VAL A 384 -5.57 32.67 17.14
C VAL A 384 -6.78 32.77 18.09
N ARG A 385 -7.97 32.40 17.60
CA ARG A 385 -9.19 32.46 18.37
C ARG A 385 -9.98 31.14 18.31
N PHE A 386 -10.32 30.63 19.48
CA PHE A 386 -11.24 29.52 19.66
C PHE A 386 -12.58 30.08 20.14
N GLU A 387 -13.67 29.76 19.43
CA GLU A 387 -15.00 30.26 19.74
C GLU A 387 -15.97 29.07 19.90
N HIS A 388 -16.46 28.86 21.11
CA HIS A 388 -17.42 27.82 21.47
C HIS A 388 -17.03 26.44 20.98
N VAL A 389 -15.75 26.05 21.13
CA VAL A 389 -15.20 24.81 20.56
C VAL A 389 -15.64 23.60 21.35
N ASP A 390 -16.30 22.66 20.66
CA ASP A 390 -16.67 21.34 21.16
C ASP A 390 -15.98 20.23 20.38
N PHE A 391 -15.41 19.25 21.10
CA PHE A 391 -14.74 18.11 20.48
C PHE A 391 -14.71 16.86 21.36
N HIS A 392 -14.91 15.68 20.70
CA HIS A 392 -14.72 14.35 21.30
C HIS A 392 -14.20 13.32 20.28
N TYR A 393 -13.39 12.35 20.74
CA TYR A 393 -12.90 11.23 19.92
C TYR A 393 -13.91 10.08 19.82
N GLY A 394 -15.07 10.31 19.17
CA GLY A 394 -16.08 9.27 18.93
C GLY A 394 -16.82 8.75 20.19
N LYS A 395 -16.55 9.29 21.38
CA LYS A 395 -17.25 8.97 22.65
C LYS A 395 -18.33 10.00 22.94
N ARG A 396 -19.37 9.61 23.69
CA ARG A 396 -20.50 10.48 24.03
C ARG A 396 -20.18 11.63 25.00
N SER A 397 -19.01 11.63 25.65
CA SER A 397 -18.55 12.71 26.55
C SER A 397 -17.41 13.49 25.92
N GLY A 398 -17.51 14.82 25.93
CA GLY A 398 -16.54 15.73 25.33
C GLY A 398 -15.19 15.70 26.05
N ILE A 399 -14.09 15.82 25.24
CA ILE A 399 -12.75 16.09 25.75
C ILE A 399 -12.53 17.60 25.83
N ILE A 400 -13.16 18.38 24.95
CA ILE A 400 -13.23 19.83 24.95
C ILE A 400 -14.72 20.21 24.88
N SER A 401 -15.15 21.14 25.74
CA SER A 401 -16.55 21.58 25.80
C SER A 401 -16.62 23.09 25.98
N ASP A 402 -17.34 23.77 25.08
CA ASP A 402 -17.56 25.21 25.02
C ASP A 402 -16.29 26.03 25.30
N LEU A 403 -15.17 25.65 24.70
CA LEU A 403 -13.88 26.31 24.95
C LEU A 403 -13.79 27.62 24.16
N ASN A 404 -13.55 28.72 24.91
CA ASN A 404 -13.35 30.05 24.36
C ASN A 404 -11.96 30.55 24.77
N LEU A 405 -11.09 30.85 23.79
CA LEU A 405 -9.72 31.32 24.01
C LEU A 405 -9.30 32.27 22.90
N VAL A 406 -8.77 33.42 23.27
CA VAL A 406 -8.12 34.36 22.35
C VAL A 406 -6.63 34.41 22.68
N ILE A 407 -5.78 34.29 21.66
CA ILE A 407 -4.34 34.46 21.75
C ILE A 407 -3.96 35.61 20.84
N GLU A 408 -3.45 36.67 21.47
CA GLU A 408 -3.11 37.91 20.77
C GLU A 408 -1.88 37.73 19.83
N PRO A 409 -1.76 38.57 18.79
CA PRO A 409 -0.59 38.53 17.91
C PRO A 409 0.73 38.70 18.69
N GLY A 410 1.64 37.72 18.50
CA GLY A 410 2.95 37.72 19.18
C GLY A 410 2.91 37.31 20.65
N GLU A 411 1.73 36.99 21.21
CA GLU A 411 1.60 36.50 22.58
C GLU A 411 2.16 35.09 22.74
N LYS A 412 2.83 34.80 23.84
CA LYS A 412 3.34 33.49 24.23
C LYS A 412 2.50 32.92 25.34
N ILE A 413 1.68 31.92 25.05
CA ILE A 413 0.86 31.24 26.03
C ILE A 413 1.39 29.89 26.43
N GLY A 414 1.27 29.54 27.73
CA GLY A 414 1.54 28.22 28.27
C GLY A 414 0.24 27.46 28.57
N LEU A 415 0.02 26.31 27.91
CA LEU A 415 -1.08 25.39 28.23
C LEU A 415 -0.66 24.46 29.36
N ILE A 416 -1.34 24.52 30.50
CA ILE A 416 -1.03 23.73 31.70
C ILE A 416 -2.28 22.92 32.10
N GLY A 417 -2.09 21.84 32.82
CA GLY A 417 -3.18 21.02 33.35
C GLY A 417 -2.78 19.56 33.51
N PRO A 418 -3.59 18.78 34.21
CA PRO A 418 -3.32 17.34 34.40
C PRO A 418 -3.29 16.56 33.10
N SER A 419 -2.77 15.34 33.15
CA SER A 419 -2.84 14.44 32.00
C SER A 419 -4.30 14.18 31.62
N GLY A 420 -4.63 14.23 30.33
CA GLY A 420 -6.00 14.06 29.84
C GLY A 420 -6.87 15.35 29.88
N ALA A 421 -6.35 16.49 30.32
CA ALA A 421 -7.10 17.76 30.36
C ALA A 421 -7.48 18.34 28.99
N GLY A 422 -6.93 17.79 27.87
CA GLY A 422 -7.25 18.26 26.52
C GLY A 422 -6.16 19.12 25.84
N LYS A 423 -4.99 19.32 26.46
CA LYS A 423 -3.90 20.19 25.92
C LYS A 423 -3.47 19.78 24.50
N SER A 424 -3.06 18.54 24.30
CA SER A 424 -2.63 18.04 22.98
C SER A 424 -3.80 17.96 22.00
N THR A 425 -5.03 17.75 22.49
CA THR A 425 -6.24 17.80 21.66
C THR A 425 -6.45 19.19 21.09
N LEU A 426 -6.30 20.25 21.90
CA LEU A 426 -6.44 21.64 21.45
C LEU A 426 -5.44 21.97 20.32
N VAL A 427 -4.20 21.53 20.46
CA VAL A 427 -3.16 21.66 19.44
C VAL A 427 -3.52 20.90 18.16
N ASN A 428 -3.99 19.66 18.28
CA ASN A 428 -4.40 18.85 17.13
C ASN A 428 -5.59 19.46 16.37
N LEU A 429 -6.51 20.12 17.08
CA LEU A 429 -7.64 20.84 16.48
C LEU A 429 -7.17 22.09 15.74
N LEU A 430 -6.23 22.85 16.29
CA LEU A 430 -5.64 24.02 15.62
C LEU A 430 -4.91 23.63 14.32
N LEU A 431 -4.24 22.48 14.31
CA LEU A 431 -3.62 21.90 13.10
C LEU A 431 -4.63 21.26 12.13
N ARG A 432 -5.92 21.27 12.49
CA ARG A 432 -7.00 20.60 11.75
C ARG A 432 -6.64 19.16 11.40
N LEU A 433 -6.13 18.41 12.39
CA LEU A 433 -5.95 16.96 12.28
C LEU A 433 -7.27 16.21 12.52
N TYR A 434 -8.24 16.92 13.10
CA TYR A 434 -9.62 16.52 13.32
C TYR A 434 -10.54 17.72 13.06
N ASP A 435 -11.75 17.48 12.54
CA ASP A 435 -12.78 18.50 12.45
C ASP A 435 -13.58 18.61 13.76
N LEU A 436 -14.06 19.82 14.08
CA LEU A 436 -14.83 20.12 15.28
C LEU A 436 -16.25 19.54 15.19
N GLN A 437 -16.86 19.22 16.33
CA GLN A 437 -18.30 18.95 16.43
C GLN A 437 -19.13 20.22 16.64
N GLY A 438 -18.55 21.25 17.24
CA GLY A 438 -19.20 22.55 17.44
C GLY A 438 -18.20 23.68 17.51
N GLY A 439 -18.67 24.91 17.31
CA GLY A 439 -17.83 26.10 17.34
C GLY A 439 -16.95 26.30 16.11
N ARG A 440 -15.92 27.13 16.25
CA ARG A 440 -14.95 27.42 15.19
C ARG A 440 -13.59 27.85 15.75
N ILE A 441 -12.56 27.66 14.95
CA ILE A 441 -11.20 28.17 15.21
C ILE A 441 -10.83 29.12 14.08
N LEU A 442 -10.39 30.32 14.47
CA LEU A 442 -10.02 31.38 13.54
C LEU A 442 -8.54 31.73 13.69
N ILE A 443 -7.88 31.99 12.56
CA ILE A 443 -6.55 32.63 12.52
C ILE A 443 -6.68 33.90 11.70
N ASP A 444 -6.35 35.05 12.29
CA ASP A 444 -6.55 36.38 11.69
C ASP A 444 -7.97 36.54 11.09
N ASN A 445 -9.01 36.16 11.85
CA ASN A 445 -10.44 36.13 11.45
C ASN A 445 -10.78 35.17 10.28
N GLN A 446 -9.88 34.32 9.82
CA GLN A 446 -10.14 33.28 8.81
C GLN A 446 -10.42 31.95 9.49
N ASN A 447 -11.57 31.33 9.18
CA ASN A 447 -11.93 30.01 9.73
C ASN A 447 -11.05 28.91 9.13
N ILE A 448 -10.34 28.17 10.01
CA ILE A 448 -9.45 27.08 9.56
C ILE A 448 -10.18 25.94 8.83
N ALA A 449 -11.49 25.78 9.03
CA ALA A 449 -12.30 24.80 8.32
C ALA A 449 -12.60 25.19 6.86
N GLU A 450 -12.39 26.44 6.48
CA GLU A 450 -12.72 27.00 5.16
C GLU A 450 -11.50 27.21 4.27
N VAL A 451 -10.30 27.03 4.80
CA VAL A 451 -9.03 27.13 4.07
C VAL A 451 -8.43 25.76 3.79
N THR A 452 -7.45 25.69 2.90
CA THR A 452 -6.74 24.42 2.62
C THR A 452 -5.88 24.01 3.82
N GLN A 453 -5.91 22.71 4.18
CA GLN A 453 -5.10 22.14 5.27
C GLN A 453 -3.60 22.36 5.05
N GLU A 454 -3.15 22.31 3.80
CA GLU A 454 -1.75 22.53 3.45
C GLU A 454 -1.32 23.96 3.81
N SER A 455 -2.08 24.97 3.38
CA SER A 455 -1.77 26.37 3.69
C SER A 455 -1.86 26.69 5.18
N LEU A 456 -2.81 26.07 5.90
CA LEU A 456 -2.91 26.18 7.35
C LEU A 456 -1.63 25.65 8.04
N ARG A 457 -1.23 24.43 7.68
CA ARG A 457 -0.05 23.81 8.29
C ARG A 457 1.26 24.44 7.86
N GLU A 458 1.32 25.10 6.71
CA GLU A 458 2.48 25.93 6.31
C GLU A 458 2.70 27.09 7.28
N GLN A 459 1.65 27.71 7.79
CA GLN A 459 1.70 28.86 8.69
C GLN A 459 1.96 28.51 10.17
N ILE A 460 2.04 27.22 10.50
CA ILE A 460 2.26 26.74 11.87
C ILE A 460 3.52 25.89 11.94
N GLY A 461 4.50 26.31 12.72
CA GLY A 461 5.66 25.51 13.09
C GLY A 461 5.34 24.66 14.32
N MET A 462 5.69 23.38 14.34
CA MET A 462 5.47 22.52 15.50
C MET A 462 6.71 21.75 15.89
N ILE A 463 7.07 21.79 17.17
CA ILE A 463 8.04 20.90 17.81
C ILE A 463 7.26 19.92 18.67
N THR A 464 7.34 18.63 18.34
CA THR A 464 6.66 17.54 19.06
C THR A 464 7.52 17.02 20.19
N GLN A 465 6.91 16.43 21.21
CA GLN A 465 7.58 15.74 22.31
C GLN A 465 8.50 14.64 21.80
N ASP A 466 7.98 13.76 20.94
CA ASP A 466 8.77 12.75 20.23
C ASP A 466 9.29 13.32 18.91
N THR A 467 10.57 13.66 18.88
CA THR A 467 11.23 14.17 17.67
C THR A 467 11.59 13.03 16.72
N SER A 468 10.63 12.59 15.90
CA SER A 468 10.88 11.61 14.87
C SER A 468 11.57 12.26 13.64
N LEU A 469 12.59 11.59 13.14
CA LEU A 469 13.25 11.93 11.89
C LEU A 469 12.91 10.88 10.83
N LEU A 470 12.78 11.34 9.59
CA LEU A 470 12.58 10.45 8.45
C LEU A 470 13.87 9.66 8.20
N HIS A 471 13.74 8.39 7.81
CA HIS A 471 14.87 7.52 7.44
C HIS A 471 15.48 7.96 6.10
N ARG A 472 16.04 9.16 6.09
CA ARG A 472 16.64 9.84 4.93
C ARG A 472 17.92 10.55 5.38
N SER A 473 18.58 11.29 4.47
CA SER A 473 19.72 12.14 4.83
C SER A 473 19.32 13.22 5.84
N ILE A 474 20.32 13.75 6.56
CA ILE A 474 20.12 14.94 7.41
C ILE A 474 19.61 16.11 6.57
N ARG A 475 20.15 16.30 5.37
CA ARG A 475 19.71 17.30 4.41
C ARG A 475 18.21 17.19 4.10
N ASP A 476 17.73 16.01 3.71
CA ASP A 476 16.31 15.77 3.42
C ASP A 476 15.42 16.05 4.63
N ASN A 477 15.90 15.69 5.82
CA ASN A 477 15.19 15.98 7.06
C ASN A 477 15.04 17.47 7.33
N LEU A 478 16.04 18.28 7.03
CA LEU A 478 16.01 19.74 7.18
C LEU A 478 15.15 20.39 6.10
N LEU A 479 15.35 20.01 4.83
CA LEU A 479 14.59 20.53 3.68
C LEU A 479 13.08 20.24 3.79
N TYR A 480 12.66 19.32 4.64
CA TYR A 480 11.24 19.12 4.91
C TYR A 480 10.55 20.36 5.52
N GLY A 481 11.32 21.26 6.15
CA GLY A 481 10.85 22.57 6.62
C GLY A 481 10.66 23.58 5.49
N LYS A 482 11.60 23.58 4.51
CA LYS A 482 11.60 24.49 3.35
C LYS A 482 12.32 23.77 2.19
N PRO A 483 11.57 23.16 1.22
CA PRO A 483 12.14 22.32 0.18
C PRO A 483 13.12 23.02 -0.77
N ASP A 484 12.98 24.33 -0.95
CA ASP A 484 13.77 25.19 -1.83
C ASP A 484 14.86 26.00 -1.10
N ALA A 485 15.16 25.62 0.16
CA ALA A 485 16.20 26.30 0.94
C ALA A 485 17.59 26.12 0.34
N THR A 486 18.39 27.20 0.36
CA THR A 486 19.79 27.16 -0.05
C THR A 486 20.68 26.51 1.01
N ASP A 487 21.90 26.14 0.66
CA ASP A 487 22.86 25.57 1.63
C ASP A 487 23.22 26.60 2.72
N GLU A 488 23.25 27.89 2.40
CA GLU A 488 23.46 28.97 3.37
C GLU A 488 22.35 29.05 4.39
N GLU A 489 21.07 28.97 3.94
CA GLU A 489 19.89 28.93 4.82
C GLU A 489 19.89 27.68 5.70
N LEU A 490 20.28 26.53 5.16
CA LEU A 490 20.44 25.30 5.94
C LEU A 490 21.47 25.47 7.06
N TRP A 491 22.66 25.99 6.73
CA TRP A 491 23.71 26.22 7.73
C TRP A 491 23.34 27.28 8.76
N GLU A 492 22.58 28.32 8.37
CA GLU A 492 22.06 29.32 9.30
C GLU A 492 21.09 28.69 10.30
N ALA A 493 20.12 27.91 9.83
CA ALA A 493 19.16 27.21 10.70
C ALA A 493 19.86 26.20 11.63
N VAL A 494 20.85 25.47 11.12
CA VAL A 494 21.65 24.49 11.88
C VAL A 494 22.47 25.20 12.98
N ARG A 495 23.08 26.33 12.70
CA ARG A 495 23.82 27.14 13.70
C ARG A 495 22.89 27.69 14.79
N LYS A 496 21.72 28.25 14.41
CA LYS A 496 20.71 28.74 15.37
C LYS A 496 20.18 27.61 16.27
N ALA A 497 20.17 26.37 15.78
CA ALA A 497 19.76 25.18 16.55
C ALA A 497 20.95 24.52 17.27
N ARG A 498 22.15 25.09 17.25
CA ARG A 498 23.38 24.50 17.84
C ARG A 498 23.67 23.09 17.31
N ALA A 499 23.25 22.77 16.08
CA ALA A 499 23.46 21.46 15.47
C ALA A 499 24.72 21.39 14.60
N ASP A 500 25.38 22.51 14.35
CA ASP A 500 26.66 22.64 13.65
C ASP A 500 27.83 21.99 14.40
N GLU A 501 27.72 21.81 15.72
CA GLU A 501 28.68 21.14 16.55
C GLU A 501 28.85 19.64 16.21
N PHE A 502 27.78 18.98 15.79
CA PHE A 502 27.82 17.53 15.60
C PHE A 502 27.51 17.07 14.17
N ILE A 503 26.71 17.81 13.38
CA ILE A 503 26.35 17.40 12.01
C ILE A 503 27.58 17.11 11.15
N PRO A 504 28.65 17.95 11.13
CA PRO A 504 29.86 17.67 10.35
C PRO A 504 30.58 16.39 10.72
N LEU A 505 30.41 15.92 11.97
CA LEU A 505 31.06 14.73 12.51
C LEU A 505 30.26 13.45 12.25
N LEU A 506 29.04 13.57 11.74
CA LEU A 506 28.21 12.40 11.45
C LEU A 506 28.77 11.61 10.26
N SER A 507 28.80 10.28 10.41
CA SER A 507 29.12 9.36 9.32
C SER A 507 28.24 8.11 9.46
N ASP A 508 27.65 7.67 8.37
CA ASP A 508 26.85 6.46 8.34
C ASP A 508 27.67 5.22 7.89
N ALA A 509 27.04 4.04 7.96
CA ALA A 509 27.69 2.78 7.60
C ALA A 509 28.10 2.68 6.11
N GLN A 510 27.61 3.58 5.25
CA GLN A 510 27.99 3.67 3.83
C GLN A 510 29.07 4.72 3.56
N GLY A 511 29.61 5.36 4.61
CA GLY A 511 30.65 6.38 4.51
C GLY A 511 30.15 7.76 4.08
N ARG A 512 28.84 8.01 4.06
CA ARG A 512 28.28 9.34 3.81
C ARG A 512 28.41 10.19 5.07
N THR A 513 28.81 11.46 4.92
CA THR A 513 29.16 12.33 6.03
C THR A 513 28.29 13.60 6.07
N GLY A 514 28.21 14.22 7.23
CA GLY A 514 27.56 15.52 7.43
C GLY A 514 26.09 15.52 7.02
N PHE A 515 25.69 16.43 6.16
CA PHE A 515 24.31 16.53 5.65
C PHE A 515 23.87 15.32 4.83
N ASP A 516 24.79 14.59 4.21
CA ASP A 516 24.48 13.43 3.39
C ASP A 516 24.37 12.13 4.20
N ALA A 517 24.78 12.15 5.48
CA ALA A 517 24.61 11.02 6.39
C ALA A 517 23.11 10.69 6.58
N HIS A 518 22.74 9.42 6.42
CA HIS A 518 21.36 8.95 6.58
C HIS A 518 21.05 8.62 8.03
N VAL A 519 19.84 8.96 8.48
CA VAL A 519 19.29 8.60 9.79
C VAL A 519 18.44 7.33 9.65
N GLY A 520 18.41 6.46 10.66
CA GLY A 520 17.54 5.28 10.71
C GLY A 520 18.24 4.03 11.22
N GLU A 521 17.58 2.86 11.13
CA GLU A 521 18.07 1.58 11.69
C GLU A 521 19.45 1.16 11.18
N ARG A 522 19.79 1.53 9.94
CA ARG A 522 21.09 1.26 9.29
C ARG A 522 21.93 2.52 9.08
N GLY A 523 21.49 3.65 9.62
CA GLY A 523 22.15 4.95 9.51
C GLY A 523 22.79 5.38 10.83
N VAL A 524 22.99 6.71 10.95
CA VAL A 524 23.54 7.32 12.16
C VAL A 524 22.57 7.18 13.31
N LYS A 525 23.08 6.73 14.46
CA LYS A 525 22.33 6.75 15.73
C LYS A 525 22.52 8.11 16.38
N LEU A 526 21.49 8.91 16.40
CA LEU A 526 21.47 10.21 17.03
C LEU A 526 20.99 10.11 18.49
N SER A 527 21.58 10.90 19.40
CA SER A 527 21.06 11.06 20.75
C SER A 527 19.69 11.79 20.74
N GLY A 528 18.94 11.72 21.83
CA GLY A 528 17.67 12.46 21.97
C GLY A 528 17.84 13.95 21.70
N GLY A 529 18.86 14.58 22.30
CA GLY A 529 19.17 15.99 22.10
C GLY A 529 19.62 16.35 20.66
N GLN A 530 20.34 15.47 19.99
CA GLN A 530 20.71 15.66 18.60
C GLN A 530 19.48 15.63 17.66
N ARG A 531 18.58 14.65 17.87
CA ARG A 531 17.32 14.60 17.10
C ARG A 531 16.49 15.87 17.33
N GLN A 532 16.41 16.35 18.57
CA GLN A 532 15.67 17.54 18.92
C GLN A 532 16.25 18.81 18.27
N ARG A 533 17.57 18.97 18.26
CA ARG A 533 18.25 20.12 17.60
C ARG A 533 18.00 20.10 16.09
N ILE A 534 17.99 18.93 15.44
CA ILE A 534 17.61 18.82 14.02
C ILE A 534 16.15 19.20 13.80
N ALA A 535 15.23 18.78 14.70
CA ALA A 535 13.82 19.17 14.60
C ALA A 535 13.61 20.68 14.80
N ILE A 536 14.36 21.30 15.73
CA ILE A 536 14.36 22.77 15.91
C ILE A 536 14.88 23.47 14.66
N ALA A 537 15.99 22.99 14.06
CA ALA A 537 16.54 23.54 12.83
C ALA A 537 15.52 23.47 11.66
N ARG A 538 14.78 22.38 11.56
CA ARG A 538 13.67 22.21 10.60
C ARG A 538 12.58 23.29 10.78
N VAL A 539 12.18 23.57 12.02
CA VAL A 539 11.16 24.57 12.33
C VAL A 539 11.69 25.99 12.14
N LEU A 540 12.95 26.25 12.47
CA LEU A 540 13.62 27.53 12.18
C LEU A 540 13.64 27.80 10.66
N LEU A 541 13.97 26.81 9.87
CA LEU A 541 14.01 26.90 8.41
C LEU A 541 12.62 27.17 7.82
N LYS A 542 11.56 26.56 8.38
CA LYS A 542 10.16 26.79 8.01
C LYS A 542 9.71 28.22 8.28
N ASN A 543 10.21 28.83 9.36
CA ASN A 543 9.96 30.20 9.78
C ASN A 543 8.48 30.62 9.81
N ALA A 544 7.59 29.77 10.27
CA ALA A 544 6.15 30.03 10.37
C ALA A 544 5.83 31.10 11.44
N PRO A 545 4.78 31.94 11.23
CA PRO A 545 4.38 33.01 12.17
C PRO A 545 3.77 32.49 13.48
N ILE A 546 3.18 31.29 13.48
CA ILE A 546 2.63 30.65 14.68
C ILE A 546 3.51 29.45 15.04
N LEU A 547 3.88 29.33 16.32
CA LEU A 547 4.72 28.26 16.82
C LEU A 547 3.98 27.46 17.90
N ILE A 548 4.00 26.14 17.75
CA ILE A 548 3.51 25.20 18.76
C ILE A 548 4.70 24.39 19.31
N MET A 549 4.80 24.30 20.63
CA MET A 549 5.83 23.50 21.31
C MET A 549 5.16 22.52 22.27
N ASP A 550 5.41 21.22 22.07
CA ASP A 550 4.93 20.17 22.97
C ASP A 550 6.14 19.57 23.69
N GLU A 551 6.30 19.90 24.97
CA GLU A 551 7.33 19.41 25.90
C GLU A 551 8.74 19.24 25.30
N ALA A 552 9.28 20.30 24.73
CA ALA A 552 10.50 20.27 23.91
C ALA A 552 11.82 19.92 24.63
N THR A 553 11.84 19.51 25.93
CA THR A 553 13.09 19.33 26.69
C THR A 553 13.13 18.11 27.64
N SER A 554 12.25 17.11 27.53
CA SER A 554 12.24 15.95 28.42
C SER A 554 13.48 15.05 28.24
N ALA A 555 14.17 14.68 29.36
CA ALA A 555 15.25 13.68 29.45
C ALA A 555 16.60 14.03 28.77
N LEU A 556 17.13 15.26 28.97
CA LEU A 556 18.41 15.69 28.41
C LEU A 556 19.41 16.09 29.52
N ASP A 557 20.69 15.97 29.22
CA ASP A 557 21.78 16.45 30.07
C ASP A 557 21.73 17.99 30.18
N SER A 558 22.13 18.54 31.32
CA SER A 558 21.97 19.97 31.66
C SER A 558 22.61 20.93 30.64
N GLU A 559 23.77 20.57 30.05
CA GLU A 559 24.43 21.39 29.01
C GLU A 559 23.66 21.41 27.70
N VAL A 560 23.15 20.26 27.29
CA VAL A 560 22.32 20.12 26.08
C VAL A 560 20.98 20.82 26.26
N GLU A 561 20.41 20.79 27.44
CA GLU A 561 19.17 21.51 27.78
C GLU A 561 19.35 23.03 27.65
N ALA A 562 20.45 23.60 28.14
CA ALA A 562 20.73 25.03 28.02
C ALA A 562 20.85 25.47 26.54
N ALA A 563 21.56 24.71 25.71
CA ALA A 563 21.70 25.00 24.27
C ALA A 563 20.36 24.93 23.53
N ILE A 564 19.49 23.96 23.88
CA ILE A 564 18.16 23.82 23.30
C ILE A 564 17.27 25.00 23.73
N GLN A 565 17.36 25.42 25.01
CA GLN A 565 16.55 26.55 25.50
C GLN A 565 16.91 27.86 24.79
N GLU A 566 18.20 28.14 24.56
CA GLU A 566 18.66 29.31 23.80
C GLU A 566 18.13 29.28 22.34
N SER A 567 18.16 28.09 21.72
CA SER A 567 17.61 27.89 20.37
C SER A 567 16.10 28.10 20.31
N LEU A 568 15.34 27.66 21.35
CA LEU A 568 13.91 27.88 21.46
C LEU A 568 13.56 29.37 21.68
N GLU A 569 14.36 30.08 22.46
CA GLU A 569 14.17 31.55 22.62
C GLU A 569 14.30 32.30 21.29
N THR A 570 15.34 31.96 20.53
CA THR A 570 15.55 32.48 19.18
C THR A 570 14.38 32.17 18.26
N LEU A 571 13.84 30.96 18.34
CA LEU A 571 12.70 30.52 17.53
C LEU A 571 11.41 31.25 17.88
N MET A 572 11.16 31.56 19.16
CA MET A 572 9.96 32.26 19.65
C MET A 572 9.90 33.76 19.36
N GLN A 573 11.01 34.38 18.95
CA GLN A 573 11.05 35.83 18.74
C GLN A 573 10.10 36.26 17.61
N GLY A 574 9.23 37.23 17.93
CA GLY A 574 8.30 37.86 16.98
C GLY A 574 7.17 36.92 16.50
N LYS A 575 6.91 35.80 17.17
CA LYS A 575 5.89 34.83 16.80
C LYS A 575 4.82 34.68 17.89
N THR A 576 3.61 34.30 17.47
CA THR A 576 2.58 33.82 18.39
C THR A 576 2.94 32.38 18.80
N VAL A 577 3.03 32.14 20.12
CA VAL A 577 3.53 30.85 20.65
C VAL A 577 2.49 30.19 21.54
N ILE A 578 2.29 28.87 21.30
CA ILE A 578 1.47 28.00 22.14
C ILE A 578 2.37 26.89 22.65
N ALA A 579 2.71 26.89 23.94
CA ALA A 579 3.56 25.90 24.56
C ALA A 579 2.76 25.00 25.50
N ILE A 580 2.79 23.66 25.28
CA ILE A 580 2.35 22.72 26.31
C ILE A 580 3.49 22.62 27.33
N ALA A 581 3.27 23.24 28.48
CA ALA A 581 4.32 23.44 29.46
C ALA A 581 4.24 22.35 30.55
N HIS A 582 5.29 21.56 30.65
CA HIS A 582 5.51 20.58 31.71
C HIS A 582 6.73 20.93 32.59
N ARG A 583 7.56 21.90 32.17
CA ARG A 583 8.76 22.33 32.92
C ARG A 583 8.65 23.76 33.38
N LEU A 584 9.18 24.02 34.58
CA LEU A 584 9.21 25.34 35.22
C LEU A 584 9.92 26.39 34.36
N SER A 585 11.01 26.03 33.70
CA SER A 585 11.79 26.89 32.80
C SER A 585 10.98 27.40 31.60
N THR A 586 10.07 26.57 31.07
CA THR A 586 9.19 26.95 29.98
C THR A 586 8.06 27.87 30.47
N ILE A 587 7.45 27.56 31.63
CA ILE A 587 6.38 28.29 32.24
C ILE A 587 6.79 29.73 32.53
N ALA A 588 8.00 29.95 33.09
CA ALA A 588 8.53 31.25 33.48
C ALA A 588 8.71 32.26 32.32
N ARG A 589 8.69 31.76 31.07
CA ARG A 589 8.92 32.59 29.85
C ARG A 589 7.65 32.93 29.08
N MET A 590 6.50 32.41 29.54
CA MET A 590 5.20 32.67 28.91
C MET A 590 4.60 33.97 29.44
N ASP A 591 4.00 34.73 28.52
CA ASP A 591 3.33 35.99 28.86
C ASP A 591 2.06 35.70 29.67
N ARG A 592 1.35 34.61 29.31
CA ARG A 592 0.13 34.16 29.98
C ARG A 592 0.05 32.64 30.04
N LEU A 593 -0.54 32.13 31.10
CA LEU A 593 -0.82 30.73 31.32
C LEU A 593 -2.31 30.45 31.22
N VAL A 594 -2.67 29.38 30.57
CA VAL A 594 -4.03 28.86 30.43
C VAL A 594 -4.08 27.47 31.05
N VAL A 595 -4.81 27.33 32.13
CA VAL A 595 -4.93 26.09 32.88
C VAL A 595 -6.19 25.37 32.44
N LEU A 596 -6.01 24.17 31.87
CA LEU A 596 -7.10 23.32 31.42
C LEU A 596 -7.43 22.25 32.46
N GLU A 597 -8.70 22.05 32.73
CA GLU A 597 -9.23 20.98 33.55
C GLU A 597 -10.52 20.42 32.92
N ASN A 598 -10.56 19.11 32.70
CA ASN A 598 -11.74 18.43 32.15
C ASN A 598 -12.30 19.07 30.86
N GLY A 599 -11.41 19.57 29.98
CA GLY A 599 -11.80 20.15 28.70
C GLY A 599 -12.27 21.62 28.74
N HIS A 600 -12.20 22.29 29.90
CA HIS A 600 -12.53 23.69 30.07
C HIS A 600 -11.31 24.50 30.54
N ILE A 601 -11.36 25.81 30.34
CA ILE A 601 -10.37 26.71 30.92
C ILE A 601 -10.78 26.98 32.39
N ALA A 602 -9.98 26.42 33.32
CA ALA A 602 -10.21 26.60 34.75
C ALA A 602 -9.63 27.94 35.26
N GLU A 603 -8.43 28.29 34.80
CA GLU A 603 -7.73 29.52 35.25
C GLU A 603 -6.95 30.10 34.07
N THR A 604 -6.81 31.41 34.07
CA THR A 604 -5.92 32.16 33.15
C THR A 604 -5.29 33.34 33.88
N GLY A 605 -4.03 33.63 33.57
CA GLY A 605 -3.28 34.73 34.18
C GLY A 605 -1.78 34.55 34.05
N THR A 606 -1.01 35.47 34.56
CA THR A 606 0.45 35.36 34.67
C THR A 606 0.85 34.33 35.74
N HIS A 607 2.09 33.87 35.71
CA HIS A 607 2.63 32.96 36.70
C HIS A 607 2.37 33.44 38.15
N ASN A 608 2.68 34.71 38.43
CA ASN A 608 2.54 35.29 39.78
C ASN A 608 1.08 35.42 40.21
N GLU A 609 0.20 35.83 39.31
CA GLU A 609 -1.25 35.93 39.59
C GLU A 609 -1.85 34.56 39.92
N LEU A 610 -1.51 33.53 39.18
CA LEU A 610 -2.04 32.19 39.38
C LEU A 610 -1.51 31.52 40.66
N LEU A 611 -0.26 31.81 41.04
CA LEU A 611 0.28 31.36 42.34
C LEU A 611 -0.47 32.06 43.51
N ALA A 612 -0.71 33.37 43.39
CA ALA A 612 -1.39 34.12 44.42
C ALA A 612 -2.87 33.70 44.60
N LYS A 613 -3.52 33.20 43.54
CA LYS A 613 -4.89 32.66 43.59
C LYS A 613 -5.01 31.37 44.40
N GLY A 614 -3.93 30.60 44.60
CA GLY A 614 -3.95 29.34 45.35
C GLY A 614 -4.80 28.22 44.72
N GLY A 615 -5.11 28.32 43.42
CA GLY A 615 -6.01 27.42 42.68
C GLY A 615 -5.35 26.16 42.19
N LEU A 616 -5.85 25.62 41.07
CA LEU A 616 -5.33 24.40 40.44
C LEU A 616 -3.85 24.56 40.04
N TYR A 617 -3.51 25.73 39.44
CA TYR A 617 -2.12 26.00 39.04
C TYR A 617 -1.15 25.96 40.23
N SER A 618 -1.50 26.60 41.33
CA SER A 618 -0.66 26.63 42.54
C SER A 618 -0.42 25.22 43.09
N ARG A 619 -1.44 24.35 43.08
CA ARG A 619 -1.31 22.94 43.48
C ARG A 619 -0.39 22.17 42.56
N LEU A 620 -0.54 22.29 41.22
CA LEU A 620 0.32 21.63 40.23
C LEU A 620 1.78 22.11 40.37
N TRP A 621 1.98 23.41 40.61
CA TRP A 621 3.29 23.99 40.82
C TRP A 621 3.97 23.45 42.09
N GLN A 622 3.25 23.39 43.23
CA GLN A 622 3.76 22.82 44.47
C GLN A 622 4.16 21.36 44.35
N HIS A 623 3.40 20.56 43.62
CA HIS A 623 3.76 19.16 43.34
C HIS A 623 5.03 19.02 42.52
N GLN A 624 5.32 19.94 41.59
CA GLN A 624 6.55 19.93 40.81
C GLN A 624 7.76 20.48 41.56
N THR A 625 7.57 21.47 42.42
CA THR A 625 8.66 22.07 43.21
C THR A 625 8.90 21.38 44.53
N GLY A 626 7.89 20.77 45.16
CA GLY A 626 7.96 20.10 46.45
C GLY A 626 8.78 18.80 46.48
N GLY A 627 9.17 18.28 45.33
CA GLY A 627 10.13 17.18 45.22
C GLY A 627 11.61 17.61 45.37
N PHE A 628 11.90 18.91 45.43
CA PHE A 628 13.23 19.51 45.57
C PHE A 628 13.48 20.24 46.88
N VAL A 629 12.46 20.39 47.75
CA VAL A 629 12.58 21.08 49.02
C VAL A 629 12.23 20.12 50.16
N GLY A 630 13.17 19.31 50.54
CA GLY A 630 12.97 18.37 51.66
C GLY A 630 14.18 17.50 51.94
N ILE A 631 15.35 18.09 52.02
CA ILE A 631 16.49 17.57 52.79
C ILE A 631 17.19 18.82 53.37
N ASP A 632 16.80 19.24 54.55
CA ASP A 632 17.65 19.82 55.57
C ASP A 632 17.67 18.88 56.77
#